data_3c9c842c9b86b7716df9619cc6f1f31e
#
_entry.id   3c9c842c9b86b7716df9619cc6f1f31e
#
_cell.length_a   1.000
_cell.length_b   1.000
_cell.length_c   1.000
_cell.angle_alpha   90.00
_cell.angle_beta   90.00
_cell.angle_gamma   90.00
#
_symmetry.space_group_name_H-M   'P 1'
#
loop_
_entity.id
_entity.type
_entity.pdbx_description
1 polymer ?
#
loop_
_entity_poly.entity_id
_entity_poly.type
_entity_poly.pdbx_seq_one_letter_code
_entity_poly.pdbx_strand_id
1 'polypeptide(L)'
;VASELTLEELYSELQAIDRDRSFFPVWLQIVSAAVISGTIMVLFGGKMTDLPVTLIIGGWGYAVYLYSLKFFRIKFLSEFLSSLLIGIAAIYSVRFGLGSNQDLIIIGCVMPLVPGVQITNAIRDLLAGHYVSGVSRGTEAMMTATMIGFAIAFIFQLFY
;
A
#
# COMPACT_ATOMS: atom_id res chain seq x y z
N VAL A 1 38.59 4.03 -5.40
CA VAL A 1 39.02 3.41 -6.66
C VAL A 1 37.71 2.99 -7.33
N ALA A 2 37.17 3.82 -8.22
CA ALA A 2 36.08 3.44 -9.09
C ALA A 2 36.70 2.47 -10.12
N SER A 3 36.32 1.20 -10.09
CA SER A 3 36.60 0.27 -11.17
C SER A 3 35.79 0.79 -12.36
N GLU A 4 36.48 1.29 -13.39
CA GLU A 4 35.87 1.63 -14.65
C GLU A 4 35.38 0.33 -15.28
N LEU A 5 34.10 0.03 -15.12
CA LEU A 5 33.44 -1.05 -15.81
C LEU A 5 33.46 -0.71 -17.31
N THR A 6 33.86 -1.64 -18.13
CA THR A 6 33.72 -1.49 -19.59
C THR A 6 32.23 -1.43 -19.97
N LEU A 7 31.90 -0.80 -21.08
CA LEU A 7 30.52 -0.72 -21.57
C LEU A 7 29.82 -2.09 -21.67
N GLU A 8 30.60 -3.12 -22.04
CA GLU A 8 30.10 -4.49 -22.18
C GLU A 8 29.80 -5.13 -20.78
N GLU A 9 30.68 -4.89 -19.82
CA GLU A 9 30.45 -5.34 -18.44
C GLU A 9 29.26 -4.63 -17.80
N LEU A 10 29.13 -3.32 -17.99
CA LEU A 10 27.99 -2.56 -17.51
C LEU A 10 26.68 -3.07 -18.15
N TYR A 11 26.69 -3.34 -19.46
CA TYR A 11 25.53 -3.88 -20.17
C TYR A 11 25.17 -5.28 -19.68
N SER A 12 26.15 -6.15 -19.44
CA SER A 12 25.92 -7.50 -18.90
C SER A 12 25.39 -7.48 -17.47
N GLU A 13 25.88 -6.58 -16.61
CA GLU A 13 25.38 -6.40 -15.25
C GLU A 13 23.95 -5.83 -15.26
N LEU A 14 23.65 -4.84 -16.08
CA LEU A 14 22.29 -4.33 -16.23
C LEU A 14 21.31 -5.40 -16.73
N GLN A 15 21.77 -6.24 -17.67
CA GLN A 15 20.97 -7.35 -18.18
C GLN A 15 20.77 -8.45 -17.11
N ALA A 16 21.75 -8.70 -16.28
CA ALA A 16 21.64 -9.61 -15.14
C ALA A 16 20.64 -9.07 -14.11
N ILE A 17 20.70 -7.79 -13.78
CA ILE A 17 19.74 -7.13 -12.86
C ILE A 17 18.31 -7.15 -13.44
N ASP A 18 18.13 -6.94 -14.73
CA ASP A 18 16.81 -6.99 -15.38
C ASP A 18 16.25 -8.43 -15.43
N ARG A 19 17.13 -9.43 -15.54
CA ARG A 19 16.76 -10.84 -15.50
C ARG A 19 16.47 -11.34 -14.09
N ASP A 20 17.12 -10.77 -13.09
CA ASP A 20 17.00 -11.14 -11.66
C ASP A 20 15.88 -10.35 -10.96
N ARG A 21 14.78 -10.12 -11.67
CA ARG A 21 13.54 -9.62 -11.07
C ARG A 21 12.98 -10.68 -10.11
N SER A 22 13.64 -10.86 -8.97
CA SER A 22 13.09 -11.64 -7.85
C SER A 22 11.91 -10.88 -7.23
N PHE A 23 10.81 -10.78 -7.97
CA PHE A 23 9.55 -10.34 -7.38
C PHE A 23 9.12 -11.42 -6.39
N PHE A 24 8.95 -11.02 -5.15
CA PHE A 24 8.32 -11.90 -4.18
C PHE A 24 7.01 -12.43 -4.74
N PRO A 25 6.71 -13.72 -4.59
CA PRO A 25 5.49 -14.31 -5.11
C PRO A 25 4.27 -13.58 -4.54
N VAL A 26 3.24 -13.44 -5.35
CA VAL A 26 2.02 -12.66 -5.01
C VAL A 26 1.41 -13.08 -3.67
N TRP A 27 1.40 -14.38 -3.39
CA TRP A 27 0.89 -14.89 -2.12
C TRP A 27 1.66 -14.35 -0.90
N LEU A 28 3.00 -14.22 -1.01
CA LEU A 28 3.83 -13.68 0.06
C LEU A 28 3.55 -12.19 0.29
N GLN A 29 3.32 -11.43 -0.79
CA GLN A 29 2.93 -10.02 -0.71
C GLN A 29 1.59 -9.86 0.02
N ILE A 30 0.60 -10.71 -0.28
CA ILE A 30 -0.71 -10.70 0.36
C ILE A 30 -0.60 -11.06 1.85
N VAL A 31 0.17 -12.09 2.18
CA VAL A 31 0.40 -12.48 3.59
C VAL A 31 1.11 -11.38 4.36
N SER A 32 2.14 -10.77 3.76
CA SER A 32 2.86 -9.65 4.38
C SER A 32 1.92 -8.45 4.62
N ALA A 33 1.08 -8.12 3.66
CA ALA A 33 0.10 -7.04 3.81
C ALA A 33 -0.92 -7.35 4.92
N ALA A 34 -1.40 -8.59 5.02
CA ALA A 34 -2.26 -9.03 6.11
C ALA A 34 -1.58 -8.83 7.48
N VAL A 35 -0.34 -9.30 7.63
CA VAL A 35 0.43 -9.17 8.88
C VAL A 35 0.64 -7.70 9.23
N ILE A 36 1.02 -6.87 8.27
CA ILE A 36 1.19 -5.42 8.47
C ILE A 36 -0.12 -4.81 8.95
N SER A 37 -1.25 -5.12 8.30
CA SER A 37 -2.57 -4.61 8.66
C SER A 37 -2.93 -4.92 10.12
N GLY A 38 -2.78 -6.18 10.53
CA GLY A 38 -3.05 -6.60 11.90
C GLY A 38 -2.11 -5.95 12.92
N THR A 39 -0.82 -5.88 12.61
CA THR A 39 0.19 -5.26 13.49
C THR A 39 -0.09 -3.77 13.69
N ILE A 40 -0.39 -3.04 12.64
CA ILE A 40 -0.70 -1.60 12.71
C ILE A 40 -2.00 -1.38 13.49
N MET A 41 -3.04 -2.17 13.27
CA MET A 41 -4.28 -2.09 14.04
C MET A 41 -4.01 -2.22 15.56
N VAL A 42 -3.18 -3.17 15.96
CA VAL A 42 -2.80 -3.36 17.37
C VAL A 42 -1.97 -2.19 17.89
N LEU A 43 -1.01 -1.68 17.11
CA LEU A 43 -0.20 -0.51 17.48
C LEU A 43 -1.03 0.74 17.72
N PHE A 44 -2.12 0.91 16.98
CA PHE A 44 -3.07 2.02 17.18
C PHE A 44 -4.09 1.77 18.32
N GLY A 45 -3.88 0.73 19.12
CA GLY A 45 -4.71 0.43 20.30
C GLY A 45 -5.94 -0.43 20.01
N GLY A 46 -5.96 -1.11 18.87
CA GLY A 46 -7.02 -2.07 18.53
C GLY A 46 -7.02 -3.29 19.44
N LYS A 47 -8.19 -3.89 19.62
CA LYS A 47 -8.35 -5.08 20.44
C LYS A 47 -7.83 -6.32 19.71
N MET A 48 -7.26 -7.26 20.45
CA MET A 48 -6.82 -8.55 19.89
C MET A 48 -7.99 -9.36 19.29
N THR A 49 -9.22 -9.10 19.71
CA THR A 49 -10.44 -9.71 19.14
C THR A 49 -10.65 -9.29 17.67
N ASP A 50 -10.18 -8.11 17.27
CA ASP A 50 -10.34 -7.58 15.92
C ASP A 50 -9.21 -8.04 14.99
N LEU A 51 -8.15 -8.66 15.54
CA LEU A 51 -6.97 -9.09 14.79
C LEU A 51 -7.31 -10.07 13.64
N PRO A 52 -8.08 -11.15 13.84
CA PRO A 52 -8.36 -12.09 12.77
C PRO A 52 -9.10 -11.44 11.58
N VAL A 53 -10.07 -10.58 11.89
CA VAL A 53 -10.83 -9.85 10.87
C VAL A 53 -9.94 -8.88 10.11
N THR A 54 -9.08 -8.15 10.81
CA THR A 54 -8.14 -7.20 10.20
C THR A 54 -7.13 -7.91 9.30
N LEU A 55 -6.60 -9.06 9.69
CA LEU A 55 -5.72 -9.87 8.86
C LEU A 55 -6.39 -10.29 7.55
N ILE A 56 -7.64 -10.77 7.63
CA ILE A 56 -8.40 -11.22 6.47
C ILE A 56 -8.71 -10.05 5.54
N ILE A 57 -9.27 -8.96 6.07
CA ILE A 57 -9.64 -7.78 5.28
C ILE A 57 -8.41 -7.12 4.67
N GLY A 58 -7.31 -6.99 5.42
CA GLY A 58 -6.07 -6.39 4.93
C GLY A 58 -5.42 -7.20 3.81
N GLY A 59 -5.33 -8.52 3.97
CA GLY A 59 -4.83 -9.41 2.93
C GLY A 59 -5.72 -9.40 1.68
N TRP A 60 -7.04 -9.49 1.87
CA TRP A 60 -8.00 -9.43 0.76
C TRP A 60 -7.97 -8.07 0.05
N GLY A 61 -7.96 -6.97 0.79
CA GLY A 61 -7.87 -5.63 0.23
C GLY A 61 -6.61 -5.43 -0.60
N TYR A 62 -5.46 -5.91 -0.12
CA TYR A 62 -4.22 -5.88 -0.89
C TYR A 62 -4.27 -6.75 -2.14
N ALA A 63 -4.92 -7.92 -2.08
CA ALA A 63 -5.16 -8.74 -3.25
C ALA A 63 -6.01 -8.00 -4.30
N VAL A 64 -7.08 -7.34 -3.88
CA VAL A 64 -7.90 -6.48 -4.75
C VAL A 64 -7.05 -5.39 -5.40
N TYR A 65 -6.17 -4.73 -4.66
CA TYR A 65 -5.23 -3.75 -5.21
C TYR A 65 -4.37 -4.33 -6.32
N LEU A 66 -3.71 -5.47 -6.08
CA LEU A 66 -2.86 -6.12 -7.07
C LEU A 66 -3.62 -6.54 -8.34
N TYR A 67 -4.81 -7.12 -8.18
CA TYR A 67 -5.65 -7.52 -9.32
C TYR A 67 -6.18 -6.32 -10.09
N SER A 68 -6.64 -5.27 -9.41
CA SER A 68 -7.10 -4.03 -10.02
C SER A 68 -5.97 -3.35 -10.80
N LEU A 69 -4.76 -3.31 -10.23
CA LEU A 69 -3.60 -2.74 -10.89
C LEU A 69 -3.23 -3.51 -12.17
N LYS A 70 -3.34 -4.85 -12.13
CA LYS A 70 -3.09 -5.69 -13.31
C LYS A 70 -4.14 -5.49 -14.40
N PHE A 71 -5.41 -5.30 -14.00
CA PHE A 71 -6.54 -5.17 -14.94
C PHE A 71 -6.63 -3.77 -15.55
N PHE A 72 -6.67 -2.74 -14.71
CA PHE A 72 -6.85 -1.35 -15.16
C PHE A 72 -5.55 -0.68 -15.57
N ARG A 73 -4.40 -1.14 -15.06
CA ARG A 73 -3.08 -0.50 -15.24
C ARG A 73 -3.02 0.97 -14.77
N ILE A 74 -3.97 1.39 -13.97
CA ILE A 74 -4.06 2.73 -13.39
C ILE A 74 -3.90 2.61 -11.88
N LYS A 75 -2.76 3.06 -11.36
CA LYS A 75 -2.37 2.93 -9.95
C LYS A 75 -3.39 3.59 -9.03
N PHE A 76 -3.69 4.86 -9.23
CA PHE A 76 -4.57 5.65 -8.38
C PHE A 76 -6.00 5.10 -8.30
N LEU A 77 -6.52 4.59 -9.42
CA LEU A 77 -7.83 3.93 -9.45
C LEU A 77 -7.82 2.64 -8.63
N SER A 78 -6.74 1.87 -8.71
CA SER A 78 -6.59 0.63 -7.96
C SER A 78 -6.52 0.87 -6.45
N GLU A 79 -5.83 1.93 -6.02
CA GLU A 79 -5.75 2.37 -4.63
C GLU A 79 -7.12 2.82 -4.11
N PHE A 80 -7.85 3.60 -4.89
CA PHE A 80 -9.21 4.03 -4.57
C PHE A 80 -10.16 2.85 -4.40
N LEU A 81 -10.24 1.94 -5.40
CA LEU A 81 -11.12 0.77 -5.37
C LEU A 81 -10.80 -0.17 -4.20
N SER A 82 -9.53 -0.43 -3.96
CA SER A 82 -9.11 -1.28 -2.84
C SER A 82 -9.49 -0.66 -1.50
N SER A 83 -9.22 0.63 -1.30
CA SER A 83 -9.56 1.33 -0.05
C SER A 83 -11.07 1.40 0.16
N LEU A 84 -11.84 1.59 -0.92
CA LEU A 84 -13.30 1.57 -0.88
C LEU A 84 -13.83 0.21 -0.43
N LEU A 85 -13.33 -0.87 -0.99
CA LEU A 85 -13.75 -2.22 -0.62
C LEU A 85 -13.29 -2.60 0.80
N ILE A 86 -12.08 -2.19 1.22
CA ILE A 86 -11.61 -2.35 2.61
C ILE A 86 -12.57 -1.67 3.59
N GLY A 87 -12.97 -0.43 3.33
CA GLY A 87 -13.88 0.30 4.21
C GLY A 87 -15.26 -0.35 4.30
N ILE A 88 -15.83 -0.79 3.17
CA ILE A 88 -17.09 -1.54 3.14
C ILE A 88 -16.96 -2.81 3.98
N ALA A 89 -15.92 -3.61 3.76
CA ALA A 89 -15.71 -4.86 4.47
C ALA A 89 -15.54 -4.64 5.99
N ALA A 90 -14.83 -3.59 6.39
CA ALA A 90 -14.65 -3.24 7.80
C ALA A 90 -15.96 -2.84 8.48
N ILE A 91 -16.80 -2.01 7.83
CA ILE A 91 -18.10 -1.62 8.37
C ILE A 91 -19.01 -2.85 8.53
N TYR A 92 -19.09 -3.69 7.50
CA TYR A 92 -19.92 -4.90 7.58
C TYR A 92 -19.40 -5.89 8.63
N SER A 93 -18.07 -6.03 8.79
CA SER A 93 -17.50 -6.92 9.81
C SER A 93 -17.94 -6.53 11.21
N VAL A 94 -18.00 -5.23 11.52
CA VAL A 94 -18.49 -4.75 12.81
C VAL A 94 -20.01 -4.90 12.95
N ARG A 95 -20.77 -4.64 11.89
CA ARG A 95 -22.23 -4.85 11.88
C ARG A 95 -22.63 -6.31 12.13
N PHE A 96 -21.83 -7.26 11.64
CA PHE A 96 -22.04 -8.69 11.87
C PHE A 96 -21.44 -9.19 13.19
N GLY A 97 -20.87 -8.30 14.01
CA GLY A 97 -20.29 -8.66 15.31
C GLY A 97 -18.94 -9.39 15.23
N LEU A 98 -18.29 -9.37 14.07
CA LEU A 98 -16.97 -9.98 13.86
C LEU A 98 -15.82 -9.06 14.32
N GLY A 99 -16.07 -7.76 14.42
CA GLY A 99 -15.12 -6.75 14.89
C GLY A 99 -15.77 -5.80 15.87
N SER A 100 -14.95 -5.11 16.69
CA SER A 100 -15.44 -4.17 17.71
C SER A 100 -15.29 -2.70 17.27
N ASN A 101 -14.25 -2.38 16.50
CA ASN A 101 -13.94 -1.00 16.11
C ASN A 101 -13.56 -0.93 14.64
N GLN A 102 -14.51 -0.46 13.82
CA GLN A 102 -14.33 -0.34 12.37
C GLN A 102 -13.20 0.63 11.99
N ASP A 103 -13.01 1.72 12.74
CA ASP A 103 -12.04 2.76 12.39
C ASP A 103 -10.62 2.22 12.50
N LEU A 104 -10.33 1.46 13.55
CA LEU A 104 -9.03 0.82 13.76
C LEU A 104 -8.78 -0.31 12.75
N ILE A 105 -9.82 -1.05 12.37
CA ILE A 105 -9.74 -2.07 11.32
C ILE A 105 -9.42 -1.39 9.99
N ILE A 106 -10.11 -0.30 9.62
CA ILE A 106 -9.87 0.45 8.39
C ILE A 106 -8.43 0.98 8.36
N ILE A 107 -7.99 1.67 9.44
CA ILE A 107 -6.63 2.21 9.56
C ILE A 107 -5.59 1.11 9.33
N GLY A 108 -5.73 -0.02 10.02
CA GLY A 108 -4.82 -1.15 9.87
C GLY A 108 -4.77 -1.68 8.44
N CYS A 109 -5.94 -1.93 7.83
CA CYS A 109 -6.05 -2.53 6.50
C CYS A 109 -5.58 -1.63 5.36
N VAL A 110 -5.66 -0.30 5.52
CA VAL A 110 -5.24 0.67 4.49
C VAL A 110 -3.73 0.91 4.52
N MET A 111 -3.06 0.68 5.65
CA MET A 111 -1.62 0.96 5.81
C MET A 111 -0.70 0.35 4.74
N PRO A 112 -0.91 -0.88 4.26
CA PRO A 112 -0.09 -1.41 3.17
C PRO A 112 -0.18 -0.63 1.85
N LEU A 113 -1.26 0.17 1.66
CA LEU A 113 -1.46 1.00 0.47
C LEU A 113 -0.86 2.41 0.62
N VAL A 114 -0.57 2.84 1.85
CA VAL A 114 -0.03 4.18 2.11
C VAL A 114 1.36 4.32 1.49
N PRO A 115 1.63 5.41 0.74
CA PRO A 115 2.86 5.59 -0.03
C PRO A 115 4.04 6.07 0.84
N GLY A 116 4.32 5.38 1.95
CA GLY A 116 5.33 5.80 2.94
C GLY A 116 6.74 5.89 2.35
N VAL A 117 7.16 4.89 1.59
CA VAL A 117 8.49 4.88 0.95
C VAL A 117 8.63 6.01 -0.08
N GLN A 118 7.56 6.30 -0.83
CA GLN A 118 7.56 7.39 -1.82
C GLN A 118 7.70 8.75 -1.14
N ILE A 119 6.99 8.97 -0.02
CA ILE A 119 7.09 10.20 0.78
C ILE A 119 8.52 10.38 1.31
N THR A 120 9.08 9.34 1.93
CA THR A 120 10.44 9.38 2.49
C THR A 120 11.49 9.64 1.40
N ASN A 121 11.38 8.99 0.25
CA ASN A 121 12.29 9.20 -0.86
C ASN A 121 12.13 10.60 -1.49
N ALA A 122 10.90 11.13 -1.58
CA ALA A 122 10.66 12.49 -2.04
C ALA A 122 11.35 13.53 -1.15
N ILE A 123 11.20 13.39 0.17
CA ILE A 123 11.87 14.27 1.13
C ILE A 123 13.39 14.18 1.02
N ARG A 124 13.93 12.95 0.93
CA ARG A 124 15.37 12.74 0.76
C ARG A 124 15.91 13.37 -0.52
N ASP A 125 15.20 13.22 -1.64
CA ASP A 125 15.60 13.80 -2.92
C ASP A 125 15.58 15.34 -2.85
N LEU A 126 14.57 15.95 -2.22
CA LEU A 126 14.49 17.39 -2.01
C LEU A 126 15.66 17.91 -1.16
N LEU A 127 15.98 17.22 -0.06
CA LEU A 127 17.09 17.59 0.83
C LEU A 127 18.45 17.43 0.13
N ALA A 128 18.56 16.48 -0.80
CA ALA A 128 19.77 16.28 -1.62
C ALA A 128 19.88 17.26 -2.80
N GLY A 129 18.92 18.19 -2.97
CA GLY A 129 18.90 19.16 -4.09
C GLY A 129 18.33 18.60 -5.40
N HIS A 130 17.83 17.38 -5.43
CA HIS A 130 17.20 16.76 -6.60
C HIS A 130 15.72 17.14 -6.70
N TYR A 131 15.45 18.43 -6.91
CA TYR A 131 14.09 18.99 -6.81
C TYR A 131 13.08 18.36 -7.78
N VAL A 132 13.45 18.10 -9.02
CA VAL A 132 12.56 17.52 -10.04
C VAL A 132 12.11 16.10 -9.61
N SER A 133 13.05 15.27 -9.19
CA SER A 133 12.76 13.91 -8.69
C SER A 133 11.92 13.95 -7.42
N GLY A 134 12.30 14.79 -6.46
CA GLY A 134 11.59 14.93 -5.19
C GLY A 134 10.16 15.42 -5.35
N VAL A 135 9.93 16.45 -6.18
CA VAL A 135 8.58 16.96 -6.48
C VAL A 135 7.74 15.92 -7.20
N SER A 136 8.29 15.23 -8.20
CA SER A 136 7.58 14.17 -8.94
C SER A 136 7.11 13.05 -8.02
N ARG A 137 7.99 12.52 -7.17
CA ARG A 137 7.65 11.47 -6.19
C ARG A 137 6.68 11.97 -5.13
N GLY A 138 6.85 13.20 -4.66
CA GLY A 138 5.95 13.83 -3.70
C GLY A 138 4.54 13.99 -4.24
N THR A 139 4.41 14.43 -5.50
CA THR A 139 3.12 14.55 -6.17
C THR A 139 2.45 13.20 -6.34
N GLU A 140 3.18 12.15 -6.74
CA GLU A 140 2.66 10.80 -6.83
C GLU A 140 2.14 10.31 -5.47
N ALA A 141 2.94 10.49 -4.42
CA ALA A 141 2.55 10.11 -3.06
C ALA A 141 1.30 10.86 -2.57
N MET A 142 1.20 12.17 -2.87
CA MET A 142 0.04 12.98 -2.53
C MET A 142 -1.22 12.50 -3.26
N MET A 143 -1.13 12.18 -4.55
CA MET A 143 -2.24 11.62 -5.32
C MET A 143 -2.73 10.29 -4.74
N THR A 144 -1.81 9.38 -4.42
CA THR A 144 -2.15 8.10 -3.75
C THR A 144 -2.86 8.34 -2.42
N ALA A 145 -2.31 9.18 -1.54
CA ALA A 145 -2.92 9.47 -0.24
C ALA A 145 -4.30 10.11 -0.39
N THR A 146 -4.47 11.00 -1.36
CA THR A 146 -5.76 11.64 -1.66
C THR A 146 -6.79 10.61 -2.11
N MET A 147 -6.44 9.68 -2.99
CA MET A 147 -7.36 8.64 -3.47
C MET A 147 -7.82 7.70 -2.36
N ILE A 148 -6.88 7.31 -1.48
CA ILE A 148 -7.20 6.50 -0.29
C ILE A 148 -8.14 7.28 0.64
N GLY A 149 -7.80 8.52 0.98
CA GLY A 149 -8.60 9.37 1.85
C GLY A 149 -10.00 9.64 1.27
N PHE A 150 -10.09 9.89 -0.04
CA PHE A 150 -11.36 10.12 -0.72
C PHE A 150 -12.26 8.88 -0.69
N ALA A 151 -11.68 7.68 -0.91
CA ALA A 151 -12.41 6.43 -0.83
C ALA A 151 -13.03 6.21 0.56
N ILE A 152 -12.24 6.43 1.61
CA ILE A 152 -12.70 6.27 3.00
C ILE A 152 -13.74 7.32 3.37
N ALA A 153 -13.52 8.59 3.01
CA ALA A 153 -14.48 9.66 3.24
C ALA A 153 -15.83 9.40 2.54
N PHE A 154 -15.77 8.91 1.30
CA PHE A 154 -16.97 8.54 0.52
C PHE A 154 -17.79 7.45 1.22
N ILE A 155 -17.12 6.44 1.78
CA ILE A 155 -17.80 5.37 2.50
C ILE A 155 -18.46 5.90 3.76
N PHE A 156 -17.75 6.72 4.54
CA PHE A 156 -18.36 7.31 5.74
C PHE A 156 -19.58 8.17 5.39
N GLN A 157 -19.53 8.94 4.31
CA GLN A 157 -20.68 9.73 3.86
C GLN A 157 -21.86 8.85 3.40
N LEU A 158 -21.60 7.63 2.91
CA LEU A 158 -22.64 6.72 2.42
C LEU A 158 -23.34 5.96 3.56
N PHE A 159 -22.61 5.65 4.63
CA PHE A 159 -23.09 4.77 5.71
C PHE A 159 -23.50 5.50 7.00
N TYR A 160 -23.15 6.78 7.11
CA TYR A 160 -23.43 7.68 8.24
C TYR A 160 -24.08 8.99 7.79
#